data_79f38bb3707b43966f6d904f9749e7c6
#
_entry.id   79f38bb3707b43966f6d904f9749e7c6
#
_cell.length_a   1.000
_cell.length_b   1.000
_cell.length_c   1.000
_cell.angle_alpha   90.00
_cell.angle_beta   90.00
_cell.angle_gamma   90.00
#
_symmetry.space_group_name_H-M   'P 1'
#
loop_
_entity.id
_entity.type
_entity.pdbx_description
1 polymer ?
#
loop_
_entity_poly.entity_id
_entity_poly.type
_entity_poly.pdbx_seq_one_letter_code
_entity_poly.pdbx_strand_id
1 'polypeptide(L)'
;MEAQLHAHLLHVVGGDFERARAQLQRWRRALARHIDIENHRLLPHLPEGARWPARLYLLEHERIALLADEYAERLDALLARLPRSQRARREAVLALLDAAHALRHLIEHHHQREEMALAHELPLAVQQAAWETGHGA
;
A
#
# COMPACT_ATOMS: atom_id res chain seq x y z
N MET A 1 1.50 3.47 -8.30
CA MET A 1 1.10 3.21 -6.90
C MET A 1 1.86 4.07 -5.90
N GLU A 2 3.17 4.09 -5.96
CA GLU A 2 3.99 4.94 -5.07
C GLU A 2 3.70 6.43 -5.23
N ALA A 3 3.50 6.90 -6.46
CA ALA A 3 3.19 8.29 -6.74
C ALA A 3 1.88 8.74 -6.08
N GLN A 4 0.89 7.86 -5.99
CA GLN A 4 -0.39 8.15 -5.34
C GLN A 4 -0.23 8.30 -3.82
N LEU A 5 0.56 7.44 -3.20
CA LEU A 5 0.85 7.53 -1.77
C LEU A 5 1.65 8.81 -1.45
N HIS A 6 2.61 9.13 -2.31
CA HIS A 6 3.38 10.36 -2.18
C HIS A 6 2.48 11.60 -2.29
N ALA A 7 1.59 11.64 -3.26
CA ALA A 7 0.63 12.74 -3.42
C ALA A 7 -0.28 12.87 -2.19
N HIS A 8 -0.73 11.75 -1.63
CA HIS A 8 -1.47 11.72 -0.38
C HIS A 8 -0.69 12.40 0.75
N LEU A 9 0.57 12.02 0.93
CA LEU A 9 1.41 12.58 2.00
C LEU A 9 1.67 14.07 1.83
N LEU A 10 1.80 14.56 0.60
CA LEU A 10 1.93 15.99 0.35
C LEU A 10 0.68 16.76 0.81
N HIS A 11 -0.50 16.21 0.59
CA HIS A 11 -1.74 16.82 1.10
C HIS A 11 -1.80 16.80 2.63
N VAL A 12 -1.31 15.72 3.27
CA VAL A 12 -1.20 15.66 4.73
C VAL A 12 -0.30 16.77 5.26
N VAL A 13 0.88 16.93 4.67
CA VAL A 13 1.84 17.98 5.05
C VAL A 13 1.22 19.37 4.89
N GLY A 14 0.44 19.58 3.84
CA GLY A 14 -0.26 20.85 3.59
C GLY A 14 -1.48 21.07 4.48
N GLY A 15 -1.87 20.09 5.31
CA GLY A 15 -3.05 20.18 6.16
C GLY A 15 -4.37 20.07 5.41
N ASP A 16 -4.35 19.63 4.15
CA ASP A 16 -5.54 19.41 3.35
C ASP A 16 -6.00 17.97 3.50
N PHE A 17 -6.70 17.69 4.58
CA PHE A 17 -7.08 16.34 4.96
C PHE A 17 -8.16 15.73 4.03
N GLU A 18 -9.00 16.54 3.44
CA GLU A 18 -10.01 16.04 2.49
C GLU A 18 -9.39 15.55 1.20
N ARG A 19 -8.45 16.32 0.63
CA ARG A 19 -7.70 15.88 -0.57
C ARG A 19 -6.79 14.70 -0.23
N ALA A 20 -6.20 14.71 0.95
CA ALA A 20 -5.41 13.59 1.45
C ALA A 20 -6.24 12.31 1.48
N ARG A 21 -7.49 12.38 1.95
CA ARG A 21 -8.40 11.23 1.98
C ARG A 21 -8.75 10.74 0.57
N ALA A 22 -9.02 11.64 -0.35
CA ALA A 22 -9.34 11.28 -1.74
C ALA A 22 -8.16 10.54 -2.41
N GLN A 23 -6.94 11.02 -2.21
CA GLN A 23 -5.73 10.38 -2.73
C GLN A 23 -5.47 9.04 -2.05
N LEU A 24 -5.71 8.95 -0.74
CA LEU A 24 -5.57 7.70 0.01
C LEU A 24 -6.53 6.63 -0.53
N GLN A 25 -7.77 7.00 -0.81
CA GLN A 25 -8.76 6.07 -1.36
C GLN A 25 -8.33 5.55 -2.74
N ARG A 26 -7.77 6.39 -3.59
CA ARG A 26 -7.23 5.98 -4.90
C ARG A 26 -6.08 5.00 -4.72
N TRP A 27 -5.16 5.31 -3.82
CA TRP A 27 -4.03 4.44 -3.53
C TRP A 27 -4.48 3.09 -2.97
N ARG A 28 -5.45 3.08 -2.06
CA ARG A 28 -5.98 1.84 -1.48
C ARG A 28 -6.63 0.95 -2.54
N ARG A 29 -7.33 1.53 -3.50
CA ARG A 29 -7.91 0.76 -4.62
C ARG A 29 -6.81 0.16 -5.51
N ALA A 30 -5.79 0.94 -5.80
CA ALA A 30 -4.64 0.46 -6.58
C ALA A 30 -3.89 -0.65 -5.83
N LEU A 31 -3.70 -0.49 -4.53
CA LEU A 31 -3.07 -1.49 -3.66
C LEU A 31 -3.87 -2.79 -3.64
N ALA A 32 -5.17 -2.72 -3.44
CA ALA A 32 -6.04 -3.89 -3.41
C ALA A 32 -5.99 -4.67 -4.74
N ARG A 33 -6.00 -3.95 -5.86
CA ARG A 33 -5.87 -4.56 -7.19
C ARG A 33 -4.51 -5.24 -7.37
N HIS A 34 -3.45 -4.57 -6.94
CA HIS A 34 -2.09 -5.11 -7.03
C HIS A 34 -1.95 -6.40 -6.21
N ILE A 35 -2.42 -6.38 -4.98
CA ILE A 35 -2.43 -7.56 -4.10
C ILE A 35 -3.25 -8.69 -4.71
N ASP A 36 -4.43 -8.40 -5.24
CA ASP A 36 -5.30 -9.38 -5.87
C ASP A 36 -4.62 -10.06 -7.07
N ILE A 37 -3.98 -9.28 -7.92
CA ILE A 37 -3.23 -9.82 -9.08
C ILE A 37 -2.10 -10.74 -8.61
N GLU A 38 -1.32 -10.31 -7.63
CA GLU A 38 -0.22 -11.12 -7.11
C GLU A 38 -0.73 -12.41 -6.46
N ASN A 39 -1.76 -12.33 -5.63
CA ASN A 39 -2.30 -13.49 -4.93
C ASN A 39 -2.88 -14.54 -5.88
N HIS A 40 -3.57 -14.14 -6.92
CA HIS A 40 -4.32 -15.05 -7.77
C HIS A 40 -3.63 -15.39 -9.09
N ARG A 41 -2.72 -14.55 -9.57
CA ARG A 41 -2.10 -14.71 -10.89
C ARG A 41 -0.59 -14.92 -10.88
N LEU A 42 0.08 -14.57 -9.80
CA LEU A 42 1.54 -14.73 -9.67
C LEU A 42 1.91 -15.83 -8.68
N LEU A 43 1.46 -15.72 -7.44
CA LEU A 43 1.86 -16.65 -6.38
C LEU A 43 1.51 -18.11 -6.64
N PRO A 44 0.39 -18.46 -7.32
CA PRO A 44 0.12 -19.86 -7.65
C PRO A 44 1.17 -20.50 -8.57
N HIS A 45 1.94 -19.69 -9.28
CA HIS A 45 3.00 -20.17 -10.18
C HIS A 45 4.39 -20.23 -9.53
N LEU A 46 4.49 -19.90 -8.24
CA LEU A 46 5.77 -19.90 -7.54
C LEU A 46 6.30 -21.33 -7.40
N PRO A 47 7.56 -21.63 -7.83
CA PRO A 47 8.10 -22.97 -7.75
C PRO A 47 8.39 -23.38 -6.31
N GLU A 48 8.40 -24.70 -6.05
CA GLU A 48 8.69 -25.25 -4.73
C GLU A 48 10.09 -24.88 -4.21
N GLY A 49 11.04 -24.70 -5.11
CA GLY A 49 12.41 -24.30 -4.76
C GLY A 49 12.61 -22.79 -4.58
N ALA A 50 11.54 -22.01 -4.59
CA ALA A 50 11.61 -20.57 -4.40
C ALA A 50 12.22 -20.21 -3.05
N ARG A 51 12.91 -19.08 -3.00
CA ARG A 51 13.56 -18.56 -1.79
C ARG A 51 12.58 -18.40 -0.63
N TRP A 52 11.36 -17.93 -0.92
CA TRP A 52 10.31 -17.71 0.06
C TRP A 52 9.04 -18.45 -0.36
N PRO A 53 8.30 -19.04 0.58
CA PRO A 53 7.04 -19.70 0.25
C PRO A 53 5.96 -18.66 -0.09
N ALA A 54 5.01 -19.03 -0.93
CA ALA A 54 3.87 -18.17 -1.28
C ALA A 54 3.14 -17.64 -0.03
N ARG A 55 3.02 -18.48 1.00
CA ARG A 55 2.39 -18.11 2.26
C ARG A 55 3.00 -16.85 2.90
N LEU A 56 4.31 -16.66 2.79
CA LEU A 56 4.96 -15.47 3.34
C LEU A 56 4.48 -14.21 2.64
N TYR A 57 4.40 -14.22 1.31
CA TYR A 57 3.88 -13.08 0.54
C TYR A 57 2.42 -12.80 0.89
N LEU A 58 1.60 -13.83 1.04
CA LEU A 58 0.19 -13.69 1.43
C LEU A 58 0.05 -13.05 2.81
N LEU A 59 0.86 -13.46 3.78
CA LEU A 59 0.86 -12.86 5.12
C LEU A 59 1.32 -11.41 5.10
N GLU A 60 2.32 -11.08 4.29
CA GLU A 60 2.75 -9.70 4.12
C GLU A 60 1.64 -8.84 3.50
N HIS A 61 0.93 -9.37 2.51
CA HIS A 61 -0.22 -8.68 1.91
C HIS A 61 -1.33 -8.40 2.92
N GLU A 62 -1.67 -9.38 3.76
CA GLU A 62 -2.67 -9.21 4.82
C GLU A 62 -2.26 -8.11 5.80
N ARG A 63 -0.99 -8.09 6.19
CA ARG A 63 -0.48 -7.09 7.13
C ARG A 63 -0.48 -5.69 6.52
N ILE A 64 -0.07 -5.55 5.26
CA ILE A 64 -0.13 -4.28 4.54
C ILE A 64 -1.57 -3.77 4.47
N ALA A 65 -2.51 -4.62 4.11
CA ALA A 65 -3.93 -4.26 4.03
C ALA A 65 -4.46 -3.81 5.40
N LEU A 66 -4.11 -4.51 6.47
CA LEU A 66 -4.52 -4.15 7.83
C LEU A 66 -3.99 -2.78 8.23
N LEU A 67 -2.71 -2.52 8.02
CA LEU A 67 -2.11 -1.22 8.34
C LEU A 67 -2.68 -0.09 7.50
N ALA A 68 -2.98 -0.37 6.23
CA ALA A 68 -3.63 0.60 5.35
C ALA A 68 -5.04 0.94 5.85
N ASP A 69 -5.79 -0.04 6.30
CA ASP A 69 -7.13 0.15 6.89
C ASP A 69 -7.05 0.97 8.17
N GLU A 70 -6.14 0.65 9.07
CA GLU A 70 -5.94 1.39 10.32
C GLU A 70 -5.55 2.84 10.06
N TYR A 71 -4.68 3.07 9.09
CA TYR A 71 -4.27 4.42 8.68
C TYR A 71 -5.46 5.22 8.14
N ALA A 72 -6.27 4.60 7.28
CA ALA A 72 -7.47 5.24 6.73
C ALA A 72 -8.47 5.59 7.82
N GLU A 73 -8.66 4.73 8.82
CA GLU A 73 -9.53 4.99 9.97
C GLU A 73 -9.05 6.19 10.78
N ARG A 74 -7.75 6.35 10.96
CA ARG A 74 -7.18 7.52 11.64
C ARG A 74 -7.50 8.82 10.92
N LEU A 75 -7.37 8.82 9.60
CA LEU A 75 -7.69 10.00 8.79
C LEU A 75 -9.19 10.29 8.81
N ASP A 76 -10.04 9.27 8.74
CA ASP A 76 -11.50 9.43 8.83
C ASP A 76 -11.91 10.01 10.19
N ALA A 77 -11.30 9.55 11.27
CA ALA A 77 -11.54 10.07 12.61
C ALA A 77 -11.13 11.54 12.73
N LEU A 78 -10.02 11.92 12.11
CA LEU A 78 -9.55 13.30 12.08
C LEU A 78 -10.52 14.20 11.32
N LEU A 79 -11.04 13.74 10.17
CA LEU A 79 -12.02 14.48 9.38
C LEU A 79 -13.37 14.63 10.09
N ALA A 80 -13.76 13.65 10.89
CA ALA A 80 -14.97 13.71 11.69
C ALA A 80 -14.88 14.76 12.80
N ARG A 81 -13.67 15.09 13.27
CA ARG A 81 -13.40 16.06 14.32
C ARG A 81 -12.18 16.90 13.97
N LEU A 82 -12.32 17.82 13.05
CA LEU A 82 -11.22 18.65 12.59
C LEU A 82 -10.62 19.49 13.74
N PRO A 83 -9.28 19.56 13.84
CA PRO A 83 -8.62 20.39 14.81
C PRO A 83 -8.96 21.87 14.59
N ARG A 84 -9.23 22.61 15.67
CA ARG A 84 -9.64 24.02 15.59
C ARG A 84 -8.46 24.99 15.64
N SER A 85 -7.34 24.57 16.25
CA SER A 85 -6.14 25.40 16.33
C SER A 85 -5.09 24.95 15.32
N GLN A 86 -4.22 25.88 14.93
CA GLN A 86 -3.11 25.59 14.06
C GLN A 86 -2.15 24.59 14.70
N ARG A 87 -1.92 24.72 16.01
CA ARG A 87 -1.07 23.78 16.74
C ARG A 87 -1.63 22.36 16.71
N ALA A 88 -2.93 22.20 17.02
CA ALA A 88 -3.58 20.90 17.00
C ALA A 88 -3.56 20.30 15.59
N ARG A 89 -3.71 21.12 14.56
CA ARG A 89 -3.61 20.68 13.16
C ARG A 89 -2.22 20.17 12.83
N ARG A 90 -1.18 20.88 13.25
CA ARG A 90 0.22 20.44 13.07
C ARG A 90 0.52 19.15 13.81
N GLU A 91 0.00 19.00 15.03
CA GLU A 91 0.13 17.76 15.80
C GLU A 91 -0.56 16.59 15.08
N ALA A 92 -1.73 16.81 14.49
CA ALA A 92 -2.43 15.81 13.70
C ALA A 92 -1.61 15.41 12.46
N VAL A 93 -0.99 16.36 11.77
CA VAL A 93 -0.09 16.10 10.65
C VAL A 93 1.06 15.19 11.06
N LEU A 94 1.73 15.52 12.16
CA LEU A 94 2.83 14.70 12.68
C LEU A 94 2.38 13.29 13.01
N ALA A 95 1.24 13.14 13.66
CA ALA A 95 0.69 11.82 14.01
C ALA A 95 0.38 10.98 12.76
N LEU A 96 -0.18 11.59 11.71
CA LEU A 96 -0.43 10.91 10.45
C LEU A 96 0.86 10.51 9.74
N LEU A 97 1.87 11.38 9.73
CA LEU A 97 3.17 11.07 9.12
C LEU A 97 3.85 9.92 9.85
N ASP A 98 3.79 9.89 11.19
CA ASP A 98 4.35 8.79 11.98
C ASP A 98 3.63 7.46 11.67
N ALA A 99 2.31 7.47 11.60
CA ALA A 99 1.53 6.29 11.24
C ALA A 99 1.83 5.82 9.81
N ALA A 100 1.95 6.75 8.87
CA ALA A 100 2.30 6.46 7.48
C ALA A 100 3.71 5.86 7.36
N HIS A 101 4.63 6.26 8.23
CA HIS A 101 6.01 5.75 8.20
C HIS A 101 6.06 4.23 8.40
N ALA A 102 5.32 3.71 9.37
CA ALA A 102 5.27 2.27 9.64
C ALA A 102 4.71 1.50 8.43
N LEU A 103 3.65 2.01 7.82
CA LEU A 103 3.04 1.43 6.62
C LEU A 103 4.01 1.45 5.43
N ARG A 104 4.66 2.58 5.19
CA ARG A 104 5.63 2.73 4.10
C ARG A 104 6.82 1.80 4.27
N HIS A 105 7.32 1.66 5.49
CA HIS A 105 8.44 0.78 5.80
C HIS A 105 8.10 -0.69 5.49
N LEU A 106 6.92 -1.12 5.88
CA LEU A 106 6.46 -2.47 5.58
C LEU A 106 6.32 -2.71 4.06
N ILE A 107 5.76 -1.74 3.34
CA ILE A 107 5.61 -1.81 1.89
C ILE A 107 6.99 -1.87 1.21
N GLU A 108 7.93 -1.06 1.64
CA GLU A 108 9.30 -1.05 1.11
C GLU A 108 9.98 -2.41 1.26
N HIS A 109 9.90 -3.01 2.44
CA HIS A 109 10.44 -4.35 2.69
C HIS A 109 9.79 -5.40 1.80
N HIS A 110 8.48 -5.32 1.65
CA HIS A 110 7.74 -6.23 0.78
C HIS A 110 8.17 -6.10 -0.68
N HIS A 111 8.29 -4.88 -1.20
CA HIS A 111 8.75 -4.63 -2.57
C HIS A 111 10.18 -5.13 -2.80
N GLN A 112 11.08 -4.91 -1.85
CA GLN A 112 12.44 -5.42 -1.93
C GLN A 112 12.46 -6.94 -2.02
N ARG A 113 11.65 -7.63 -1.23
CA ARG A 113 11.52 -9.09 -1.28
C ARG A 113 11.03 -9.55 -2.65
N GLU A 114 10.03 -8.88 -3.20
CA GLU A 114 9.51 -9.19 -4.53
C GLU A 114 10.57 -8.98 -5.63
N GLU A 115 11.27 -7.87 -5.60
CA GLU A 115 12.32 -7.55 -6.58
C GLU A 115 13.51 -8.50 -6.49
N MET A 116 13.91 -8.88 -5.28
CA MET A 116 15.08 -9.75 -5.07
C MET A 116 14.80 -11.22 -5.31
N ALA A 117 13.57 -11.67 -5.16
CA ALA A 117 13.23 -13.09 -5.27
C ALA A 117 12.10 -13.35 -6.28
N LEU A 118 10.91 -12.88 -6.01
CA LEU A 118 9.71 -13.20 -6.80
C LEU A 118 9.90 -12.88 -8.29
N ALA A 119 10.42 -11.70 -8.60
CA ALA A 119 10.63 -11.24 -9.98
C ALA A 119 11.62 -12.11 -10.77
N HIS A 120 12.51 -12.80 -10.08
CA HIS A 120 13.51 -13.68 -10.70
C HIS A 120 13.06 -15.14 -10.76
N GLU A 121 12.12 -15.53 -9.92
CA GLU A 121 11.67 -16.91 -9.79
C GLU A 121 10.45 -17.23 -10.64
N LEU A 122 9.69 -16.24 -11.06
CA LEU A 122 8.53 -16.41 -11.93
C LEU A 122 8.92 -16.24 -13.40
N PRO A 123 8.39 -17.10 -14.30
CA PRO A 123 8.60 -16.92 -15.74
C PRO A 123 8.09 -15.55 -16.21
N LEU A 124 8.83 -14.90 -17.10
CA LEU A 124 8.46 -13.59 -17.63
C LEU A 124 7.07 -13.59 -18.27
N ALA A 125 6.72 -14.66 -18.98
CA ALA A 125 5.41 -14.80 -19.61
C ALA A 125 4.26 -14.80 -18.59
N VAL A 126 4.47 -15.42 -17.43
CA VAL A 126 3.49 -15.44 -16.33
C VAL A 126 3.30 -14.03 -15.78
N GLN A 127 4.40 -13.30 -15.56
CA GLN A 127 4.35 -11.92 -15.06
C GLN A 127 3.64 -10.99 -16.05
N GLN A 128 3.98 -11.07 -17.33
CA GLN A 128 3.35 -10.26 -18.37
C GLN A 128 1.85 -10.54 -18.47
N ALA A 129 1.44 -11.80 -18.53
CA ALA A 129 0.04 -12.18 -18.60
C ALA A 129 -0.78 -11.71 -17.40
N ALA A 130 -0.20 -11.80 -16.20
CA ALA A 130 -0.87 -11.37 -14.96
C ALA A 130 -1.19 -9.87 -14.98
N TRP A 131 -0.21 -9.04 -15.32
CA TRP A 131 -0.36 -7.58 -15.31
C TRP A 131 -1.19 -7.05 -16.47
N GLU A 132 -1.08 -7.63 -17.66
CA GLU A 132 -1.90 -7.26 -18.82
C GLU A 132 -3.39 -7.48 -18.54
N THR A 133 -3.73 -8.66 -18.01
CA THR A 133 -5.13 -9.00 -17.70
C THR A 133 -5.67 -8.13 -16.56
N GLY A 134 -4.82 -7.78 -15.59
CA GLY A 134 -5.18 -6.90 -14.48
C GLY A 134 -5.45 -5.47 -14.90
N HIS A 135 -4.82 -4.98 -15.96
CA HIS A 135 -4.99 -3.62 -16.46
C HIS A 135 -6.18 -3.46 -17.40
N GLY A 136 -6.69 -4.55 -17.95
CA GLY A 136 -7.81 -4.54 -18.89
C GLY A 136 -9.19 -4.47 -18.25
N ALA A 137 -9.27 -4.39 -16.95
CA ALA A 137 -10.55 -4.37 -16.23
C ALA A 137 -11.04 -2.94 -15.95
#